data_bff9f934f8d836a5f53296e11f015977
#
_entry.id   bff9f934f8d836a5f53296e11f015977
#
_cell.length_a   1.000
_cell.length_b   1.000
_cell.length_c   1.000
_cell.angle_alpha   90.00
_cell.angle_beta   90.00
_cell.angle_gamma   90.00
#
_symmetry.space_group_name_H-M   'P 1'
#
loop_
_entity.id
_entity.type
_entity.pdbx_description
1 polymer ?
#
loop_
_entity_poly.entity_id
_entity_poly.type
_entity_poly.pdbx_seq_one_letter_code
_entity_poly.pdbx_strand_id
1 'polypeptide(L)'
;VRNIIATDACTACHQLGNKATREIPKALGTFEDSASAWDRRIQSGQAGASMSARFTQVGRARALAMYADWTDRIARGELPATTPPRPQGRERNIVITMWDYGTPKTYLHDEIASDKRNPTVNANGPIYGATEESQQFIPVVNPAQNTASDVKLQVRDPKTPSAADQPPAAPSPYWGDEVIWNSQSNAHSFAMDGQARVWIAARVRPAE
;
A
#
# COMPACT_ATOMS: atom_id res chain seq x y z
N VAL A 1 1.26 20.85 9.39
CA VAL A 1 0.39 19.82 8.75
C VAL A 1 0.99 19.35 7.44
N ARG A 2 1.18 20.25 6.44
CA ARG A 2 1.70 19.86 5.12
C ARG A 2 3.01 19.07 5.20
N ASN A 3 3.98 19.51 5.99
CA ASN A 3 5.25 18.83 6.14
C ASN A 3 5.09 17.44 6.77
N ILE A 4 4.27 17.30 7.81
CA ILE A 4 4.00 16.00 8.45
C ILE A 4 3.37 15.04 7.44
N ILE A 5 2.40 15.49 6.65
CA ILE A 5 1.73 14.63 5.67
C ILE A 5 2.65 14.29 4.50
N ALA A 6 3.37 15.29 3.96
CA ALA A 6 4.08 15.16 2.70
C ALA A 6 5.53 14.67 2.81
N THR A 7 6.18 14.77 3.97
CA THR A 7 7.60 14.44 4.09
C THR A 7 7.92 13.34 5.08
N ASP A 8 7.17 13.23 6.18
CA ASP A 8 7.62 12.44 7.32
C ASP A 8 6.63 11.38 7.79
N ALA A 9 5.45 11.27 7.18
CA ALA A 9 4.44 10.38 7.71
C ALA A 9 3.65 9.61 6.64
N CYS A 10 2.53 10.17 6.19
CA CYS A 10 1.57 9.40 5.40
C CYS A 10 2.13 8.95 4.04
N THR A 11 2.84 9.85 3.34
CA THR A 11 3.37 9.57 2.00
C THR A 11 4.62 8.69 2.00
N ALA A 12 5.20 8.43 3.16
CA ALA A 12 6.26 7.43 3.28
C ALA A 12 5.75 5.99 3.02
N CYS A 13 4.48 5.74 3.34
CA CYS A 13 3.85 4.42 3.20
C CYS A 13 2.64 4.43 2.25
N HIS A 14 2.01 5.60 2.00
CA HIS A 14 0.74 5.69 1.28
C HIS A 14 0.81 6.66 0.11
N GLN A 15 0.21 6.25 -1.00
CA GLN A 15 -0.24 7.16 -2.03
C GLN A 15 -1.65 7.67 -1.63
N LEU A 16 -1.71 8.84 -1.02
CA LEU A 16 -2.93 9.35 -0.40
C LEU A 16 -4.13 9.45 -1.34
N GLY A 17 -3.91 9.67 -2.62
CA GLY A 17 -5.00 9.83 -3.60
C GLY A 17 -5.58 8.53 -4.14
N ASN A 18 -4.96 7.38 -3.90
CA ASN A 18 -5.48 6.12 -4.43
C ASN A 18 -6.72 5.65 -3.67
N LYS A 19 -7.49 4.77 -4.32
CA LYS A 19 -8.77 4.28 -3.79
C LYS A 19 -8.58 3.53 -2.48
N ALA A 20 -7.61 2.63 -2.40
CA ALA A 20 -7.34 1.83 -1.22
C ALA A 20 -7.01 2.69 0.01
N THR A 21 -6.31 3.80 -0.17
CA THR A 21 -5.98 4.71 0.93
C THR A 21 -7.15 5.58 1.37
N ARG A 22 -7.95 6.11 0.43
CA ARG A 22 -9.00 7.09 0.72
C ARG A 22 -10.37 6.49 1.06
N GLU A 23 -10.57 5.20 0.87
CA GLU A 23 -11.80 4.52 1.24
C GLU A 23 -11.68 3.79 2.58
N ILE A 24 -12.75 3.78 3.32
CA ILE A 24 -12.85 3.00 4.55
C ILE A 24 -13.33 1.59 4.20
N PRO A 25 -12.52 0.54 4.43
CA PRO A 25 -12.94 -0.83 4.16
C PRO A 25 -14.18 -1.21 4.97
N LYS A 26 -15.16 -1.85 4.33
CA LYS A 26 -16.39 -2.32 4.99
C LYS A 26 -16.11 -3.25 6.17
N ALA A 27 -15.00 -3.99 6.12
CA ALA A 27 -14.55 -4.85 7.20
C ALA A 27 -14.26 -4.10 8.51
N LEU A 28 -14.04 -2.79 8.47
CA LEU A 28 -13.84 -1.99 9.70
C LEU A 28 -15.14 -1.67 10.44
N GLY A 29 -16.29 -1.91 9.83
CA GLY A 29 -17.61 -1.71 10.43
C GLY A 29 -18.41 -0.58 9.79
N THR A 30 -19.51 -0.23 10.44
CA THR A 30 -20.38 0.91 10.09
C THR A 30 -20.18 2.01 11.12
N PHE A 31 -20.14 3.26 10.66
CA PHE A 31 -19.85 4.43 11.49
C PHE A 31 -20.91 5.50 11.31
N GLU A 32 -21.12 6.29 12.36
CA GLU A 32 -22.07 7.41 12.32
C GLU A 32 -21.64 8.52 11.36
N ASP A 33 -20.31 8.75 11.30
CA ASP A 33 -19.72 9.76 10.44
C ASP A 33 -18.33 9.33 9.94
N SER A 34 -17.82 10.07 8.96
CA SER A 34 -16.52 9.81 8.36
C SER A 34 -15.34 10.08 9.31
N ALA A 35 -15.49 10.96 10.29
CA ALA A 35 -14.43 11.22 11.27
C ALA A 35 -14.25 9.99 12.18
N SER A 36 -15.32 9.39 12.64
CA SER A 36 -15.32 8.16 13.43
C SER A 36 -14.77 6.98 12.60
N ALA A 37 -15.12 6.90 11.33
CA ALA A 37 -14.58 5.90 10.41
C ALA A 37 -13.05 6.05 10.25
N TRP A 38 -12.56 7.27 10.06
CA TRP A 38 -11.14 7.56 9.98
C TRP A 38 -10.41 7.29 11.29
N ASP A 39 -11.03 7.62 12.43
CA ASP A 39 -10.46 7.34 13.75
C ASP A 39 -10.24 5.83 13.94
N ARG A 40 -11.19 5.02 13.52
CA ARG A 40 -11.06 3.56 13.55
C ARG A 40 -10.00 3.07 12.56
N ARG A 41 -9.98 3.61 11.34
CA ARG A 41 -9.03 3.20 10.31
C ARG A 41 -7.58 3.40 10.72
N ILE A 42 -7.24 4.57 11.25
CA ILE A 42 -5.85 4.88 11.64
C ILE A 42 -5.36 4.11 12.86
N GLN A 43 -6.25 3.44 13.58
CA GLN A 43 -5.91 2.55 14.69
C GLN A 43 -5.78 1.10 14.23
N SER A 44 -6.10 0.82 12.97
CA SER A 44 -6.17 -0.51 12.42
C SER A 44 -4.87 -0.87 11.71
N GLY A 45 -4.57 -2.15 11.72
CA GLY A 45 -3.42 -2.68 11.02
C GLY A 45 -2.12 -2.55 11.82
N GLN A 46 -1.09 -3.12 11.26
CA GLN A 46 0.24 -3.20 11.86
C GLN A 46 0.84 -1.80 12.12
N ALA A 47 0.60 -0.86 11.22
CA ALA A 47 1.03 0.53 11.36
C ALA A 47 0.05 1.42 12.17
N GLY A 48 -0.98 0.85 12.80
CA GLY A 48 -2.01 1.60 13.52
C GLY A 48 -1.46 2.51 14.61
N ALA A 49 -0.52 2.04 15.42
CA ALA A 49 0.13 2.85 16.44
C ALA A 49 0.87 4.06 15.83
N SER A 50 1.61 3.83 14.74
CA SER A 50 2.35 4.89 14.03
C SER A 50 1.39 5.91 13.40
N MET A 51 0.36 5.46 12.71
CA MET A 51 -0.66 6.36 12.12
C MET A 51 -1.35 7.18 13.19
N SER A 52 -1.77 6.55 14.28
CA SER A 52 -2.44 7.22 15.41
C SER A 52 -1.54 8.29 16.04
N ALA A 53 -0.26 8.01 16.25
CA ALA A 53 0.71 8.96 16.75
C ALA A 53 0.87 10.18 15.82
N ARG A 54 0.89 9.99 14.50
CA ARG A 54 0.99 11.08 13.52
C ARG A 54 -0.26 11.95 13.50
N PHE A 55 -1.44 11.36 13.60
CA PHE A 55 -2.67 12.14 13.76
C PHE A 55 -2.66 12.98 15.05
N THR A 56 -2.13 12.44 16.13
CA THR A 56 -1.98 13.17 17.40
C THR A 56 -1.02 14.36 17.26
N GLN A 57 0.08 14.23 16.55
CA GLN A 57 1.03 15.33 16.28
C GLN A 57 0.40 16.48 15.49
N VAL A 58 -0.53 16.19 14.59
CA VAL A 58 -1.28 17.21 13.83
C VAL A 58 -2.37 17.87 14.66
N GLY A 59 -2.76 17.23 15.76
CA GLY A 59 -3.97 17.50 16.54
C GLY A 59 -5.08 16.56 16.05
N ARG A 60 -5.33 15.47 16.80
CA ARG A 60 -6.17 14.34 16.35
C ARG A 60 -7.52 14.76 15.80
N ALA A 61 -8.29 15.53 16.55
CA ALA A 61 -9.61 15.98 16.12
C ALA A 61 -9.56 16.76 14.79
N ARG A 62 -8.59 17.67 14.67
CA ARG A 62 -8.39 18.45 13.44
C ARG A 62 -7.99 17.57 12.26
N ALA A 63 -7.09 16.63 12.47
CA ALA A 63 -6.66 15.73 11.42
C ALA A 63 -7.81 14.86 10.93
N LEU A 64 -8.59 14.28 11.84
CA LEU A 64 -9.78 13.48 11.51
C LEU A 64 -10.80 14.29 10.71
N ALA A 65 -11.10 15.52 11.14
CA ALA A 65 -12.01 16.39 10.43
C ALA A 65 -11.53 16.72 8.99
N MET A 66 -10.21 16.94 8.82
CA MET A 66 -9.62 17.19 7.49
C MET A 66 -9.74 15.99 6.56
N TYR A 67 -9.49 14.79 7.06
CA TYR A 67 -9.59 13.56 6.27
C TYR A 67 -11.04 13.22 5.95
N ALA A 68 -11.95 13.43 6.90
CA ALA A 68 -13.38 13.27 6.68
C ALA A 68 -13.88 14.23 5.58
N ASP A 69 -13.60 15.53 5.70
CA ASP A 69 -13.98 16.51 4.68
C ASP A 69 -13.42 16.16 3.30
N TRP A 70 -12.14 15.78 3.23
CA TRP A 70 -11.52 15.39 1.96
C TRP A 70 -12.23 14.20 1.30
N THR A 71 -12.46 13.13 2.03
CA THR A 71 -13.06 11.91 1.47
C THR A 71 -14.55 12.07 1.20
N ASP A 72 -15.27 12.82 2.02
CA ASP A 72 -16.68 13.14 1.80
C ASP A 72 -16.89 13.99 0.55
N ARG A 73 -16.01 14.94 0.28
CA ARG A 73 -16.04 15.74 -0.96
C ARG A 73 -15.84 14.85 -2.18
N ILE A 74 -14.87 13.93 -2.14
CA ILE A 74 -14.65 12.96 -3.22
C ILE A 74 -15.88 12.05 -3.39
N ALA A 75 -16.43 11.55 -2.29
CA ALA A 75 -17.62 10.68 -2.34
C ALA A 75 -18.85 11.37 -2.95
N ARG A 76 -18.98 12.69 -2.74
CA ARG A 76 -20.02 13.51 -3.41
C ARG A 76 -19.71 13.86 -4.85
N GLY A 77 -18.58 13.43 -5.40
CA GLY A 77 -18.16 13.72 -6.78
C GLY A 77 -17.65 15.15 -6.97
N GLU A 78 -17.20 15.81 -5.92
CA GLU A 78 -16.64 17.17 -6.04
C GLU A 78 -15.38 17.15 -6.89
N LEU A 79 -15.35 18.04 -7.86
CA LEU A 79 -14.20 18.26 -8.73
C LEU A 79 -13.46 19.54 -8.32
N PRO A 80 -12.17 19.68 -8.68
CA PRO A 80 -11.44 20.93 -8.49
C PRO A 80 -12.18 22.13 -9.10
N ALA A 81 -12.16 23.26 -8.41
CA ALA A 81 -12.85 24.47 -8.85
C ALA A 81 -12.39 25.00 -10.23
N THR A 82 -11.18 24.64 -10.63
CA THR A 82 -10.63 24.99 -11.94
C THR A 82 -10.11 23.74 -12.63
N THR A 83 -10.48 23.56 -13.88
CA THR A 83 -9.85 22.54 -14.72
C THR A 83 -8.43 22.99 -15.06
N PRO A 84 -7.40 22.19 -14.81
CA PRO A 84 -6.06 22.51 -15.23
C PRO A 84 -6.01 22.78 -16.73
N PRO A 85 -5.19 23.71 -17.20
CA PRO A 85 -5.03 23.94 -18.63
C PRO A 85 -4.52 22.66 -19.30
N ARG A 86 -5.02 22.40 -20.50
CA ARG A 86 -4.57 21.23 -21.26
C ARG A 86 -3.06 21.35 -21.48
N PRO A 87 -2.28 20.29 -21.21
CA PRO A 87 -0.84 20.29 -21.47
C PRO A 87 -0.52 20.69 -22.92
N GLN A 88 0.58 21.38 -23.11
CA GLN A 88 1.08 21.80 -24.41
C GLN A 88 2.33 20.98 -24.77
N GLY A 89 2.76 21.06 -26.00
CA GLY A 89 3.99 20.38 -26.43
C GLY A 89 3.89 18.85 -26.35
N ARG A 90 4.94 18.21 -25.90
CA ARG A 90 5.05 16.75 -25.82
C ARG A 90 4.17 16.16 -24.71
N GLU A 91 3.95 16.90 -23.64
CA GLU A 91 3.18 16.47 -22.46
C GLU A 91 1.72 16.13 -22.81
N ARG A 92 1.17 16.75 -23.86
CA ARG A 92 -0.20 16.45 -24.34
C ARG A 92 -0.38 15.01 -24.86
N ASN A 93 0.72 14.33 -25.17
CA ASN A 93 0.71 12.95 -25.68
C ASN A 93 1.05 11.91 -24.59
N ILE A 94 1.21 12.35 -23.35
CA ILE A 94 1.45 11.45 -22.22
C ILE A 94 0.11 10.88 -21.77
N VAL A 95 0.04 9.56 -21.68
CA VAL A 95 -1.07 8.82 -21.05
C VAL A 95 -0.56 8.23 -19.74
N ILE A 96 -1.26 8.51 -18.65
CA ILE A 96 -0.96 7.95 -17.33
C ILE A 96 -2.02 6.89 -17.04
N THR A 97 -1.56 5.67 -16.85
CA THR A 97 -2.41 4.57 -16.40
C THR A 97 -2.09 4.28 -14.94
N MET A 98 -3.12 4.12 -14.13
CA MET A 98 -3.00 3.75 -12.73
C MET A 98 -3.57 2.35 -12.54
N TRP A 99 -2.82 1.50 -11.85
CA TRP A 99 -3.28 0.19 -11.41
C TRP A 99 -3.41 0.16 -9.89
N ASP A 100 -4.50 -0.39 -9.43
CA ASP A 100 -4.71 -0.76 -8.04
C ASP A 100 -4.65 -2.28 -7.98
N TYR A 101 -3.62 -2.83 -7.39
CA TYR A 101 -3.35 -4.26 -7.38
C TYR A 101 -2.87 -4.73 -5.99
N GLY A 102 -2.85 -6.04 -5.78
CA GLY A 102 -2.74 -6.63 -4.44
C GLY A 102 -4.13 -6.81 -3.82
N THR A 103 -4.24 -6.67 -2.52
CA THR A 103 -5.51 -6.80 -1.79
C THR A 103 -5.77 -5.62 -0.87
N PRO A 104 -7.03 -5.38 -0.45
CA PRO A 104 -7.34 -4.33 0.53
C PRO A 104 -6.67 -4.52 1.91
N LYS A 105 -6.15 -5.71 2.18
CA LYS A 105 -5.53 -6.08 3.46
C LYS A 105 -4.01 -5.99 3.42
N THR A 106 -3.43 -5.89 2.21
CA THR A 106 -1.99 -5.80 2.01
C THR A 106 -1.57 -4.39 1.72
N TYR A 107 -0.32 -4.13 2.02
CA TYR A 107 0.28 -2.88 1.64
C TYR A 107 1.58 -3.16 0.88
N LEU A 108 1.75 -2.47 -0.23
CA LEU A 108 2.93 -2.60 -1.06
C LEU A 108 3.97 -1.60 -0.59
N HIS A 109 5.10 -2.12 -0.12
CA HIS A 109 6.19 -1.31 0.40
C HIS A 109 7.19 -0.94 -0.70
N ASP A 110 7.65 -1.95 -1.44
CA ASP A 110 8.61 -1.80 -2.53
C ASP A 110 8.01 -2.31 -3.84
N GLU A 111 8.44 -1.72 -4.93
CA GLU A 111 8.07 -2.16 -6.28
C GLU A 111 9.30 -2.17 -7.19
N ILE A 112 9.35 -3.12 -8.11
CA ILE A 112 10.40 -3.21 -9.11
C ILE A 112 9.82 -3.46 -10.51
N ALA A 113 10.22 -2.63 -11.46
CA ALA A 113 9.77 -2.71 -12.85
C ALA A 113 10.91 -2.95 -13.85
N SER A 114 12.15 -2.60 -13.50
CA SER A 114 13.28 -2.72 -14.43
C SER A 114 14.62 -2.82 -13.70
N ASP A 115 15.69 -3.14 -14.43
CA ASP A 115 17.05 -3.01 -13.90
C ASP A 115 17.41 -1.52 -13.77
N LYS A 116 17.80 -1.10 -12.57
CA LYS A 116 18.22 0.28 -12.26
C LYS A 116 19.35 0.77 -13.17
N ARG A 117 20.23 -0.12 -13.61
CA ARG A 117 21.39 0.22 -14.46
C ARG A 117 21.05 0.25 -15.93
N ASN A 118 19.98 -0.46 -16.34
CA ASN A 118 19.49 -0.51 -17.70
C ASN A 118 17.94 -0.56 -17.72
N PRO A 119 17.27 0.57 -17.75
CA PRO A 119 15.82 0.63 -17.67
C PRO A 119 15.08 0.06 -18.89
N THR A 120 15.80 -0.39 -19.94
CA THR A 120 15.21 -1.12 -21.06
C THR A 120 14.95 -2.58 -20.72
N VAL A 121 15.61 -3.12 -19.70
CA VAL A 121 15.33 -4.47 -19.21
C VAL A 121 13.93 -4.49 -18.61
N ASN A 122 13.09 -5.40 -19.08
CA ASN A 122 11.69 -5.53 -18.68
C ASN A 122 10.81 -4.28 -18.91
N ALA A 123 11.18 -3.42 -19.87
CA ALA A 123 10.52 -2.11 -20.08
C ALA A 123 9.01 -2.19 -20.32
N ASN A 124 8.49 -3.33 -20.82
CA ASN A 124 7.06 -3.59 -21.05
C ASN A 124 6.58 -4.83 -20.29
N GLY A 125 7.36 -5.30 -19.36
CA GLY A 125 7.07 -6.52 -18.61
C GLY A 125 6.33 -6.23 -17.29
N PRO A 126 6.13 -7.29 -16.50
CA PRO A 126 5.44 -7.20 -15.22
C PRO A 126 6.18 -6.33 -14.20
N ILE A 127 5.40 -5.73 -13.31
CA ILE A 127 5.86 -5.00 -12.12
C ILE A 127 5.58 -5.86 -10.90
N TYR A 128 6.56 -6.01 -10.03
CA TYR A 128 6.49 -6.86 -8.84
C TYR A 128 6.48 -5.99 -7.60
N GLY A 129 5.55 -6.25 -6.67
CA GLY A 129 5.39 -5.49 -5.44
C GLY A 129 5.67 -6.33 -4.20
N ALA A 130 6.35 -5.76 -3.21
CA ALA A 130 6.58 -6.40 -1.93
C ALA A 130 5.44 -6.10 -0.97
N THR A 131 4.86 -7.12 -0.37
CA THR A 131 3.84 -6.98 0.69
C THR A 131 4.44 -6.94 2.09
N GLU A 132 5.76 -7.00 2.18
CA GLU A 132 6.51 -6.99 3.44
C GLU A 132 5.93 -7.99 4.45
N GLU A 133 5.53 -7.52 5.63
CA GLU A 133 4.98 -8.35 6.69
C GLU A 133 3.52 -8.79 6.44
N SER A 134 2.86 -8.21 5.43
CA SER A 134 1.42 -8.39 5.24
C SER A 134 1.06 -9.81 4.84
N GLN A 135 1.69 -10.37 3.84
CA GLN A 135 1.34 -11.70 3.32
C GLN A 135 2.54 -12.42 2.69
N GLN A 136 2.38 -13.73 2.48
CA GLN A 136 3.38 -14.61 1.86
C GLN A 136 3.25 -14.64 0.32
N PHE A 137 2.94 -13.49 -0.29
CA PHE A 137 2.77 -13.35 -1.74
C PHE A 137 3.49 -12.11 -2.24
N ILE A 138 3.83 -12.14 -3.51
CA ILE A 138 4.27 -10.98 -4.28
C ILE A 138 3.16 -10.65 -5.28
N PRO A 139 2.43 -9.56 -5.11
CA PRO A 139 1.52 -9.06 -6.14
C PRO A 139 2.30 -8.64 -7.39
N VAL A 140 1.76 -8.99 -8.54
CA VAL A 140 2.34 -8.71 -9.84
C VAL A 140 1.30 -8.07 -10.73
N VAL A 141 1.61 -6.92 -11.30
CA VAL A 141 0.78 -6.31 -12.35
C VAL A 141 1.50 -6.42 -13.69
N ASN A 142 0.78 -6.83 -14.71
CA ASN A 142 1.27 -6.85 -16.09
C ASN A 142 0.61 -5.71 -16.88
N PRO A 143 1.30 -4.60 -17.10
CA PRO A 143 0.74 -3.45 -17.80
C PRO A 143 0.34 -3.74 -19.24
N ALA A 144 1.09 -4.60 -19.94
CA ALA A 144 0.81 -4.94 -21.34
C ALA A 144 -0.48 -5.75 -21.52
N GLN A 145 -0.83 -6.56 -20.52
CA GLN A 145 -2.03 -7.38 -20.51
C GLN A 145 -3.17 -6.79 -19.68
N ASN A 146 -2.89 -5.74 -18.93
CA ASN A 146 -3.82 -5.14 -17.97
C ASN A 146 -4.37 -6.17 -16.97
N THR A 147 -3.49 -7.02 -16.44
CA THR A 147 -3.83 -8.09 -15.49
C THR A 147 -3.02 -7.97 -14.20
N ALA A 148 -3.58 -8.46 -13.11
CA ALA A 148 -2.88 -8.64 -11.84
C ALA A 148 -2.92 -10.11 -11.43
N SER A 149 -1.87 -10.56 -10.75
CA SER A 149 -1.72 -11.91 -10.22
C SER A 149 -0.84 -11.90 -8.98
N ASP A 150 -0.75 -13.03 -8.30
CA ASP A 150 0.09 -13.20 -7.13
C ASP A 150 1.09 -14.33 -7.33
N VAL A 151 2.32 -14.13 -6.86
CA VAL A 151 3.34 -15.17 -6.78
C VAL A 151 3.53 -15.55 -5.33
N LYS A 152 3.23 -16.79 -4.97
CA LYS A 152 3.44 -17.30 -3.62
C LYS A 152 4.93 -17.46 -3.34
N LEU A 153 5.40 -16.86 -2.26
CA LEU A 153 6.75 -17.05 -1.77
C LEU A 153 6.89 -18.41 -1.09
N GLN A 154 7.99 -19.08 -1.38
CA GLN A 154 8.33 -20.35 -0.73
C GLN A 154 9.22 -20.07 0.47
N VAL A 155 8.91 -20.68 1.59
CA VAL A 155 9.79 -20.72 2.76
C VAL A 155 10.40 -22.11 2.88
N ARG A 156 11.67 -22.16 3.21
CA ARG A 156 12.39 -23.45 3.35
C ARG A 156 11.82 -24.30 4.50
N ASP A 157 11.44 -23.66 5.57
CA ASP A 157 10.83 -24.33 6.73
C ASP A 157 9.44 -23.75 7.00
N PRO A 158 8.36 -24.55 6.80
CA PRO A 158 7.00 -24.13 7.06
C PRO A 158 6.72 -23.72 8.53
N LYS A 159 7.59 -24.11 9.46
CA LYS A 159 7.48 -23.72 10.88
C LYS A 159 8.11 -22.39 11.20
N THR A 160 8.74 -21.71 10.22
CA THR A 160 9.27 -20.36 10.41
C THR A 160 8.16 -19.45 10.94
N PRO A 161 8.37 -18.74 12.06
CA PRO A 161 7.36 -17.83 12.59
C PRO A 161 7.12 -16.64 11.66
N SER A 162 6.00 -15.96 11.84
CA SER A 162 5.74 -14.70 11.15
C SER A 162 6.88 -13.70 11.36
N ALA A 163 7.16 -12.92 10.32
CA ALA A 163 8.16 -11.86 10.36
C ALA A 163 7.67 -10.60 11.07
N ALA A 164 6.37 -10.46 11.31
CA ALA A 164 5.81 -9.32 12.02
C ALA A 164 6.33 -9.26 13.46
N ASP A 165 6.57 -8.04 13.94
CA ASP A 165 6.99 -7.80 15.33
C ASP A 165 5.88 -8.15 16.35
N GLN A 166 4.65 -8.14 15.88
CA GLN A 166 3.46 -8.55 16.63
C GLN A 166 2.93 -9.86 16.06
N PRO A 167 2.23 -10.68 16.85
CA PRO A 167 1.53 -11.84 16.32
C PRO A 167 0.64 -11.46 15.15
N PRO A 168 0.49 -12.31 14.13
CA PRO A 168 -0.44 -12.07 13.05
C PRO A 168 -1.84 -11.74 13.59
N ALA A 169 -2.52 -10.78 12.99
CA ALA A 169 -3.88 -10.46 13.39
C ALA A 169 -4.79 -11.65 13.07
N ALA A 170 -5.42 -12.19 14.11
CA ALA A 170 -6.38 -13.29 13.98
C ALA A 170 -7.60 -12.85 13.16
N PRO A 171 -8.33 -13.77 12.54
CA PRO A 171 -9.60 -13.49 11.90
C PRO A 171 -10.53 -12.68 12.80
N SER A 172 -11.19 -11.69 12.25
CA SER A 172 -12.10 -10.82 12.99
C SER A 172 -13.14 -10.17 12.07
N PRO A 173 -14.24 -9.63 12.62
CA PRO A 173 -15.19 -8.85 11.83
C PRO A 173 -14.57 -7.66 11.09
N TYR A 174 -13.41 -7.18 11.53
CA TYR A 174 -12.71 -6.05 10.92
C TYR A 174 -11.84 -6.45 9.74
N TRP A 175 -11.23 -7.65 9.76
CA TRP A 175 -10.31 -8.13 8.73
C TRP A 175 -10.94 -9.19 7.83
N GLY A 176 -12.01 -9.83 8.26
CA GLY A 176 -12.59 -11.02 7.67
C GLY A 176 -12.00 -12.31 8.25
N ASP A 177 -12.17 -13.41 7.52
CA ASP A 177 -11.90 -14.76 8.01
C ASP A 177 -10.43 -15.19 7.90
N GLU A 178 -9.57 -14.35 7.37
CA GLU A 178 -8.15 -14.68 7.17
C GLU A 178 -7.27 -14.09 8.26
N VAL A 179 -6.23 -14.82 8.60
CA VAL A 179 -5.10 -14.28 9.37
C VAL A 179 -4.33 -13.34 8.45
N ILE A 180 -4.06 -12.12 8.91
CA ILE A 180 -3.31 -11.11 8.17
C ILE A 180 -2.01 -10.76 8.89
N TRP A 181 -1.05 -10.15 8.15
CA TRP A 181 0.31 -9.87 8.61
C TRP A 181 1.02 -11.13 9.11
N ASN A 182 1.00 -12.14 8.28
CA ASN A 182 1.51 -13.48 8.58
C ASN A 182 2.71 -13.88 7.72
N SER A 183 3.34 -12.94 7.02
CA SER A 183 4.50 -13.26 6.17
C SER A 183 5.63 -13.88 6.99
N GLN A 184 6.11 -15.01 6.55
CA GLN A 184 7.27 -15.69 7.12
C GLN A 184 8.58 -15.20 6.52
N SER A 185 8.53 -14.68 5.28
CA SER A 185 9.70 -14.24 4.54
C SER A 185 9.98 -12.75 4.67
N ASN A 186 8.97 -11.94 4.96
CA ASN A 186 9.11 -10.48 4.99
C ASN A 186 9.85 -9.96 3.74
N ALA A 187 9.27 -10.21 2.56
CA ALA A 187 9.88 -9.85 1.29
C ALA A 187 10.03 -8.34 1.16
N HIS A 188 11.24 -7.89 0.91
CA HIS A 188 11.63 -6.49 0.94
C HIS A 188 12.79 -6.20 -0.02
N SER A 189 13.02 -4.94 -0.36
CA SER A 189 14.22 -4.49 -1.10
C SER A 189 14.42 -5.27 -2.41
N PHE A 190 13.51 -5.09 -3.35
CA PHE A 190 13.57 -5.76 -4.64
C PHE A 190 14.65 -5.16 -5.54
N ALA A 191 15.29 -6.01 -6.32
CA ALA A 191 16.20 -5.62 -7.39
C ALA A 191 15.96 -6.47 -8.63
N MET A 192 16.17 -5.91 -9.80
CA MET A 192 16.14 -6.64 -11.06
C MET A 192 17.52 -6.63 -11.69
N ASP A 193 17.94 -7.76 -12.24
CA ASP A 193 19.20 -7.85 -12.94
C ASP A 193 19.05 -7.70 -14.48
N GLY A 194 20.17 -7.66 -15.18
CA GLY A 194 20.19 -7.50 -16.62
C GLY A 194 19.55 -8.62 -17.44
N GLN A 195 19.09 -9.69 -16.79
CA GLN A 195 18.36 -10.80 -17.41
C GLN A 195 16.87 -10.82 -16.98
N ALA A 196 16.37 -9.69 -16.44
CA ALA A 196 15.02 -9.53 -15.93
C ALA A 196 14.66 -10.52 -14.78
N ARG A 197 15.64 -11.02 -14.03
CA ARG A 197 15.38 -11.81 -12.83
C ARG A 197 15.18 -10.88 -11.65
N VAL A 198 14.15 -11.15 -10.87
CA VAL A 198 13.85 -10.39 -9.64
C VAL A 198 14.55 -11.04 -8.45
N TRP A 199 15.39 -10.25 -7.79
CA TRP A 199 16.06 -10.59 -6.56
C TRP A 199 15.35 -9.93 -5.39
N ILE A 200 15.16 -10.68 -4.32
CA ILE A 200 14.34 -10.27 -3.18
C ILE A 200 15.14 -10.49 -1.92
N ALA A 201 15.29 -9.45 -1.11
CA ALA A 201 15.74 -9.63 0.25
C ALA A 201 14.60 -10.25 1.07
N ALA A 202 14.93 -11.23 1.89
CA ALA A 202 13.98 -11.87 2.77
C ALA A 202 14.60 -12.04 4.17
N ARG A 203 13.73 -12.12 5.17
CA ARG A 203 14.16 -12.38 6.53
C ARG A 203 14.85 -13.74 6.62
N VAL A 204 16.03 -13.75 7.21
CA VAL A 204 16.73 -14.98 7.52
C VAL A 204 16.10 -15.58 8.78
N ARG A 205 15.83 -16.89 8.75
CA ARG A 205 15.39 -17.62 9.93
C ARG A 205 16.38 -17.39 11.08
N PRO A 206 15.89 -17.07 12.30
CA PRO A 206 16.77 -17.00 13.46
C PRO A 206 17.47 -18.36 13.68
N ALA A 207 18.68 -18.32 14.19
CA ALA A 207 19.34 -19.54 14.65
C ALA A 207 18.50 -20.19 15.75
N GLU A 208 18.42 -21.50 15.71
CA GLU A 208 17.77 -22.30 16.78
C GLU A 208 18.60 -22.25 18.05
#